data_fba31fd3226617d0adfea7d2d12dc23f
#
_entry.id   fba31fd3226617d0adfea7d2d12dc23f
#
_cell.length_a   1.000
_cell.length_b   1.000
_cell.length_c   1.000
_cell.angle_alpha   90.00
_cell.angle_beta   90.00
_cell.angle_gamma   90.00
#
_symmetry.space_group_name_H-M   'P 1'
#
loop_
_entity.id
_entity.type
_entity.pdbx_description
1 polymer ?
#
loop_
_entity_poly.entity_id
_entity_poly.type
_entity_poly.pdbx_seq_one_letter_code
_entity_poly.pdbx_strand_id
1 'polypeptide(L)'
;TNTVLHTLAIAYEAEIDYNIEDINKVAERVPYLAKIMPASDISMDDFNKAGGVSATINELTSIPGAIHPDRPTVAGVTMGELVKDYHITNDQDIRTKDNPYSAV
;
A
#
# COMPACT_ATOMS: atom_id res chain seq x y z
N THR A 1 -4.65 11.25 7.01
CA THR A 1 -4.59 12.72 6.89
C THR A 1 -3.18 13.19 6.53
N ASN A 2 -2.17 12.73 7.27
CA ASN A 2 -0.80 13.11 7.01
C ASN A 2 -0.31 12.62 5.64
N THR A 3 -0.67 11.42 5.24
CA THR A 3 -0.31 10.88 3.91
C THR A 3 -0.89 11.74 2.80
N VAL A 4 -2.15 12.15 2.93
CA VAL A 4 -2.81 13.03 1.95
C VAL A 4 -2.06 14.36 1.86
N LEU A 5 -1.79 14.99 2.99
CA LEU A 5 -1.12 16.28 3.04
C LEU A 5 0.29 16.22 2.44
N HIS A 6 1.07 15.24 2.85
CA HIS A 6 2.47 15.14 2.42
C HIS A 6 2.61 14.69 0.95
N THR A 7 1.76 13.80 0.47
CA THR A 7 1.81 13.40 -0.94
C THR A 7 1.41 14.54 -1.87
N LEU A 8 0.44 15.36 -1.48
CA LEU A 8 0.09 16.56 -2.24
C LEU A 8 1.24 17.56 -2.27
N ALA A 9 1.96 17.72 -1.16
CA ALA A 9 3.13 18.60 -1.09
C ALA A 9 4.26 18.10 -1.98
N ILE A 10 4.54 16.81 -1.99
CA ILE A 10 5.55 16.19 -2.85
C ILE A 10 5.19 16.38 -4.32
N ALA A 11 3.93 16.16 -4.67
CA ALA A 11 3.45 16.34 -6.04
C ALA A 11 3.60 17.80 -6.50
N TYR A 12 3.30 18.74 -5.62
CA TYR A 12 3.46 20.16 -5.90
C TYR A 12 4.93 20.51 -6.21
N GLU A 13 5.84 20.05 -5.36
CA GLU A 13 7.27 20.30 -5.57
C GLU A 13 7.83 19.65 -6.82
N ALA A 14 7.27 18.50 -7.20
CA ALA A 14 7.65 17.76 -8.41
C ALA A 14 6.94 18.27 -9.67
N GLU A 15 6.09 19.30 -9.54
CA GLU A 15 5.29 19.85 -10.63
C GLU A 15 4.38 18.80 -11.31
N ILE A 16 3.84 17.88 -10.50
CA ILE A 16 2.92 16.83 -10.95
C ILE A 16 1.50 17.28 -10.68
N ASP A 17 0.63 17.16 -11.68
CA ASP A 17 -0.81 17.45 -11.55
C ASP A 17 -1.47 16.32 -10.76
N TYR A 18 -1.68 16.55 -9.45
CA TYR A 18 -2.22 15.57 -8.54
C TYR A 18 -3.02 16.28 -7.44
N ASN A 19 -4.24 15.84 -7.20
CA ASN A 19 -5.18 16.50 -6.29
C ASN A 19 -5.92 15.47 -5.41
N ILE A 20 -6.79 15.97 -4.52
CA ILE A 20 -7.56 15.14 -3.59
C ILE A 20 -8.48 14.17 -4.34
N GLU A 21 -9.04 14.56 -5.47
CA GLU A 21 -9.90 13.67 -6.25
C GLU A 21 -9.15 12.47 -6.80
N ASP A 22 -7.88 12.65 -7.17
CA ASP A 22 -7.02 11.54 -7.61
C ASP A 22 -6.80 10.55 -6.46
N ILE A 23 -6.62 11.04 -5.24
CA ILE A 23 -6.49 10.21 -4.05
C ILE A 23 -7.77 9.42 -3.82
N ASN A 24 -8.94 10.05 -3.95
CA ASN A 24 -10.22 9.38 -3.79
C ASN A 24 -10.42 8.28 -4.83
N LYS A 25 -10.06 8.53 -6.07
CA LYS A 25 -10.13 7.52 -7.14
C LYS A 25 -9.27 6.30 -6.85
N VAL A 26 -8.08 6.51 -6.31
CA VAL A 26 -7.21 5.40 -5.90
C VAL A 26 -7.84 4.66 -4.72
N ALA A 27 -8.36 5.37 -3.73
CA ALA A 27 -8.99 4.76 -2.56
C ALA A 27 -10.18 3.86 -2.94
N GLU A 28 -10.89 4.19 -4.00
CA GLU A 28 -12.01 3.39 -4.49
C GLU A 28 -11.58 2.05 -5.12
N ARG A 29 -10.31 1.92 -5.48
CA ARG A 29 -9.79 0.73 -6.18
C ARG A 29 -8.92 -0.15 -5.30
N VAL A 30 -8.42 0.38 -4.19
CA VAL A 30 -7.45 -0.31 -3.35
C VAL A 30 -8.11 -0.73 -2.04
N PRO A 31 -8.15 -2.04 -1.74
CA PRO A 31 -8.78 -2.51 -0.51
C PRO A 31 -7.94 -2.15 0.73
N TYR A 32 -8.61 -2.12 1.88
CA TYR A 32 -8.00 -1.85 3.18
C TYR A 32 -7.47 -3.16 3.75
N LEU A 33 -6.16 -3.36 3.70
CA LEU A 33 -5.53 -4.63 4.09
C LEU A 33 -4.84 -4.58 5.46
N ALA A 34 -4.34 -3.43 5.88
CA ALA A 34 -3.57 -3.30 7.12
C ALA A 34 -4.16 -2.20 8.00
N LYS A 35 -4.40 -2.53 9.27
CA LYS A 35 -4.94 -1.61 10.25
C LYS A 35 -4.05 -1.67 11.48
N ILE A 36 -3.22 -0.66 11.64
CA ILE A 36 -2.19 -0.61 12.69
C ILE A 36 -2.46 0.50 13.68
N MET A 37 -1.76 0.46 14.83
CA MET A 37 -1.92 1.47 15.87
C MET A 37 -1.76 2.89 15.30
N PRO A 38 -2.59 3.85 15.74
CA PRO A 38 -3.58 3.76 16.81
C PRO A 38 -4.95 3.21 16.39
N ALA A 39 -5.17 2.86 15.14
CA ALA A 39 -6.47 2.39 14.64
C ALA A 39 -6.80 0.97 15.08
N SER A 40 -5.81 0.21 15.56
CA SER A 40 -5.96 -1.14 16.12
C SER A 40 -4.88 -1.38 17.17
N ASP A 41 -4.84 -2.58 17.74
CA ASP A 41 -3.81 -2.99 18.68
C ASP A 41 -2.55 -3.55 18.01
N ILE A 42 -2.54 -3.64 16.69
CA ILE A 42 -1.41 -4.16 15.92
C ILE A 42 -0.32 -3.10 15.86
N SER A 43 0.85 -3.41 16.43
CA SER A 43 2.00 -2.50 16.40
C SER A 43 2.68 -2.51 15.03
N MET A 44 3.52 -1.51 14.78
CA MET A 44 4.35 -1.48 13.58
C MET A 44 5.32 -2.67 13.54
N ASP A 45 5.80 -3.13 14.69
CA ASP A 45 6.66 -4.31 14.79
C ASP A 45 5.91 -5.58 14.37
N ASP A 46 4.66 -5.75 14.84
CA ASP A 46 3.82 -6.87 14.44
C ASP A 46 3.52 -6.83 12.92
N PHE A 47 3.23 -5.65 12.40
CA PHE A 47 3.01 -5.44 10.98
C PHE A 47 4.25 -5.84 10.17
N ASN A 48 5.43 -5.42 10.60
CA ASN A 48 6.68 -5.77 9.94
C ASN A 48 6.93 -7.28 9.94
N LYS A 49 6.68 -7.95 11.07
CA LYS A 49 6.83 -9.40 11.19
C LYS A 49 5.84 -10.18 10.33
N ALA A 50 4.64 -9.63 10.11
CA ALA A 50 3.63 -10.23 9.27
C ALA A 50 3.94 -10.10 7.76
N GLY A 51 4.98 -9.35 7.41
CA GLY A 51 5.42 -9.14 6.04
C GLY A 51 5.63 -7.68 5.67
N GLY A 52 5.06 -6.77 6.43
CA GLY A 52 5.27 -5.33 6.29
C GLY A 52 4.71 -4.73 5.01
N VAL A 53 5.24 -3.58 4.65
CA VAL A 53 4.84 -2.84 3.44
C VAL A 53 5.07 -3.67 2.18
N SER A 54 6.21 -4.35 2.08
CA SER A 54 6.56 -5.14 0.89
C SER A 54 5.55 -6.27 0.64
N ALA A 55 5.16 -7.00 1.68
CA ALA A 55 4.15 -8.06 1.54
C ALA A 55 2.78 -7.49 1.20
N THR A 56 2.42 -6.36 1.78
CA THR A 56 1.16 -5.67 1.48
C THR A 56 1.13 -5.24 0.01
N ILE A 57 2.21 -4.64 -0.49
CA ILE A 57 2.31 -4.26 -1.89
C ILE A 57 2.25 -5.49 -2.80
N ASN A 58 2.93 -6.57 -2.43
CA ASN A 58 2.88 -7.81 -3.22
C ASN A 58 1.46 -8.37 -3.31
N GLU A 59 0.70 -8.34 -2.22
CA GLU A 59 -0.71 -8.73 -2.23
C GLU A 59 -1.51 -7.87 -3.21
N LEU A 60 -1.26 -6.56 -3.21
CA LEU A 60 -1.93 -5.62 -4.11
C LEU A 60 -1.58 -5.84 -5.58
N THR A 61 -0.41 -6.40 -5.91
CA THR A 61 -0.03 -6.66 -7.30
C THR A 61 -0.94 -7.69 -7.96
N SER A 62 -1.59 -8.53 -7.19
CA SER A 62 -2.53 -9.54 -7.70
C SER A 62 -3.93 -8.98 -7.97
N ILE A 63 -4.17 -7.72 -7.63
CA ILE A 63 -5.42 -7.01 -7.90
C ILE A 63 -5.22 -6.12 -9.12
N PRO A 64 -5.92 -6.37 -10.25
CA PRO A 64 -5.77 -5.54 -11.44
C PRO A 64 -6.04 -4.06 -11.17
N GLY A 65 -5.12 -3.20 -11.56
CA GLY A 65 -5.26 -1.75 -11.43
C GLY A 65 -4.98 -1.17 -10.05
N ALA A 66 -4.71 -1.99 -9.03
CA ALA A 66 -4.44 -1.49 -7.69
C ALA A 66 -3.05 -0.87 -7.57
N ILE A 67 -2.08 -1.41 -8.29
CA ILE A 67 -0.71 -0.94 -8.26
C ILE A 67 -0.07 -1.07 -9.65
N HIS A 68 1.00 -0.32 -9.89
CA HIS A 68 1.76 -0.39 -11.13
C HIS A 68 3.07 -1.17 -10.89
N PRO A 69 3.09 -2.50 -11.09
CA PRO A 69 4.27 -3.30 -10.78
C PRO A 69 5.46 -3.08 -11.73
N ASP A 70 5.22 -2.48 -12.89
CA ASP A 70 6.23 -2.19 -13.91
C ASP A 70 7.02 -0.91 -13.65
N ARG A 71 6.67 -0.14 -12.62
CA ARG A 71 7.33 1.14 -12.33
C ARG A 71 8.69 0.94 -11.65
N PRO A 72 9.68 1.76 -12.02
CA PRO A 72 11.02 1.65 -11.44
C PRO A 72 11.05 2.08 -9.97
N THR A 73 11.98 1.51 -9.22
CA THR A 73 12.24 1.87 -7.82
C THR A 73 13.67 2.33 -7.63
N VAL A 74 13.96 2.90 -6.48
CA VAL A 74 15.33 3.32 -6.12
C VAL A 74 16.30 2.13 -5.99
N ALA A 75 15.76 0.91 -5.87
CA ALA A 75 16.58 -0.30 -5.80
C ALA A 75 17.11 -0.77 -7.17
N GLY A 76 16.74 -0.08 -8.26
CA GLY A 76 17.19 -0.42 -9.60
C GLY A 76 16.39 -1.53 -10.27
N VAL A 77 15.31 -2.00 -9.64
CA VAL A 77 14.39 -3.00 -10.18
C VAL A 77 12.97 -2.42 -10.16
N THR A 78 12.02 -3.06 -10.87
CA THR A 78 10.63 -2.64 -10.85
C THR A 78 9.99 -2.94 -9.48
N MET A 79 8.87 -2.28 -9.20
CA MET A 79 8.13 -2.52 -7.95
C MET A 79 7.73 -3.98 -7.82
N GLY A 80 7.24 -4.60 -8.90
CA GLY A 80 6.87 -6.01 -8.90
C GLY A 80 8.03 -6.94 -8.59
N GLU A 81 9.20 -6.68 -9.15
CA GLU A 81 10.40 -7.45 -8.87
C GLU A 81 10.89 -7.26 -7.43
N LEU A 82 10.79 -6.04 -6.92
CA LEU A 82 11.23 -5.71 -5.57
C LEU A 82 10.45 -6.48 -4.50
N VAL A 83 9.16 -6.68 -4.70
CA VAL A 83 8.27 -7.27 -3.68
C VAL A 83 7.89 -8.72 -3.93
N LYS A 84 8.29 -9.31 -5.06
CA LYS A 84 7.84 -10.64 -5.50
C LYS A 84 8.06 -11.77 -4.49
N ASP A 85 9.10 -11.67 -3.67
CA ASP A 85 9.46 -12.68 -2.69
C ASP A 85 8.90 -12.41 -1.28
N TYR A 86 8.17 -11.30 -1.12
CA TYR A 86 7.57 -10.92 0.15
C TYR A 86 6.13 -11.36 0.20
N HIS A 87 5.76 -12.12 1.23
CA HIS A 87 4.42 -12.68 1.39
C HIS A 87 3.89 -12.41 2.79
N ILE A 88 2.57 -12.32 2.90
CA ILE A 88 1.89 -12.19 4.19
C ILE A 88 2.09 -13.48 4.96
N THR A 89 2.68 -13.38 6.16
CA THR A 89 2.93 -14.53 7.04
C THR A 89 1.92 -14.65 8.18
N ASN A 90 1.14 -13.59 8.40
CA ASN A 90 0.10 -13.55 9.42
C ASN A 90 -1.10 -12.78 8.88
N ASP A 91 -2.15 -13.49 8.48
CA ASP A 91 -3.34 -12.91 7.85
C ASP A 91 -4.29 -12.24 8.84
N GLN A 92 -3.99 -12.27 10.14
CA GLN A 92 -4.70 -11.51 11.15
C GLN A 92 -4.12 -10.10 11.32
N ASP A 93 -2.82 -9.94 11.09
CA ASP A 93 -2.14 -8.65 11.20
C ASP A 93 -2.14 -7.90 9.87
N ILE A 94 -2.07 -8.62 8.75
CA ILE A 94 -2.26 -8.06 7.40
C ILE A 94 -3.30 -8.90 6.70
N ARG A 95 -4.44 -8.31 6.36
CA ARG A 95 -5.52 -9.02 5.65
C ARG A 95 -5.14 -9.31 4.21
N THR A 96 -5.65 -10.41 3.68
CA THR A 96 -5.49 -10.74 2.27
C THR A 96 -6.54 -10.01 1.43
N LYS A 97 -6.32 -9.99 0.11
CA LYS A 97 -7.28 -9.37 -0.84
C LYS A 97 -8.65 -10.03 -0.81
N ASP A 98 -8.72 -11.31 -0.41
CA ASP A 98 -9.97 -12.07 -0.34
C ASP A 98 -10.73 -11.82 0.96
N ASN A 99 -10.10 -11.19 1.95
CA ASN A 99 -10.70 -10.89 3.25
C ASN A 99 -10.24 -9.52 3.77
N PRO A 100 -10.43 -8.43 3.02
CA PRO A 100 -9.99 -7.10 3.46
C PRO A 100 -10.84 -6.57 4.61
N TYR A 101 -10.34 -5.55 5.31
CA TYR A 101 -11.16 -4.78 6.26
C TYR A 101 -12.28 -4.06 5.53
N SER A 102 -11.98 -3.57 4.31
CA SER A 102 -12.94 -2.91 3.43
C SER A 102 -12.45 -3.08 2.00
N ALA A 103 -13.38 -3.27 1.06
CA ALA A 103 -13.08 -3.38 -0.36
C ALA A 103 -12.66 -2.03 -0.98
N VAL A 104 -12.97 -0.95 -0.31
CA VAL A 104 -12.62 0.41 -0.73
C VAL A 104 -12.20 1.25 0.46
#